data_4c7432da9120419666c53f621e44966a
#
_entry.id   4c7432da9120419666c53f621e44966a
#
_cell.length_a   1.000
_cell.length_b   1.000
_cell.length_c   1.000
_cell.angle_alpha   90.00
_cell.angle_beta   90.00
_cell.angle_gamma   90.00
#
_symmetry.space_group_name_H-M   'P 1'
#
loop_
_entity.id
_entity.type
_entity.pdbx_description
1 polymer ?
#
loop_
_entity_poly.entity_id
_entity_poly.type
_entity_poly.pdbx_seq_one_letter_code
_entity_poly.pdbx_strand_id
1 'polypeptide(L)' 'MPYNEFRQQAEQYFEIGKREMCAGKKLSAEANFNMARAIASKNNLSDLVALIDSYLKELHK' A
#
# COMPACT_ATOMS: atom_id res chain seq x y z
N MET A 1 22.02 1.03 7.35
CA MET A 1 21.04 0.16 6.67
C MET A 1 21.09 0.42 5.17
N PRO A 2 21.14 -0.62 4.37
CA PRO A 2 21.09 -0.39 2.92
C PRO A 2 19.73 0.19 2.53
N TYR A 3 19.77 1.09 1.57
CA TYR A 3 18.58 1.71 1.01
C TYR A 3 17.77 0.65 0.24
N ASN A 4 16.49 0.57 0.53
CA ASN A 4 15.61 -0.37 -0.16
C ASN A 4 14.66 0.41 -1.08
N GLU A 5 15.02 0.43 -2.35
CA GLU A 5 14.27 1.11 -3.40
C GLU A 5 12.85 0.59 -3.54
N PHE A 6 12.67 -0.74 -3.43
CA PHE A 6 11.35 -1.34 -3.56
C PHE A 6 10.44 -1.00 -2.40
N ARG A 7 11.01 -0.93 -1.19
CA ARG A 7 10.24 -0.47 -0.03
C ARG A 7 9.77 0.96 -0.24
N GLN A 8 10.64 1.83 -0.73
CA GLN A 8 10.28 3.22 -0.98
C GLN A 8 9.17 3.32 -2.02
N GLN A 9 9.26 2.56 -3.11
CA GLN A 9 8.21 2.54 -4.13
C GLN A 9 6.88 2.07 -3.55
N ALA A 10 6.90 0.99 -2.79
CA ALA A 10 5.69 0.48 -2.15
C ALA A 10 5.08 1.51 -1.20
N GLU A 11 5.92 2.17 -0.41
CA GLU A 11 5.45 3.19 0.52
C GLU A 11 4.85 4.39 -0.20
N GLN A 12 5.38 4.77 -1.36
CA GLN A 12 4.82 5.86 -2.16
C GLN A 12 3.39 5.53 -2.61
N TYR A 13 3.17 4.34 -3.16
CA TYR A 13 1.83 3.91 -3.55
C TYR A 13 0.90 3.83 -2.34
N PHE A 14 1.42 3.32 -1.24
CA PHE A 14 0.65 3.22 0.00
C PHE A 14 0.21 4.60 0.50
N GLU A 15 1.10 5.59 0.49
CA GLU A 15 0.77 6.96 0.91
C GLU A 15 -0.30 7.59 0.00
N ILE A 16 -0.19 7.38 -1.31
CA ILE A 16 -1.19 7.86 -2.25
C ILE A 16 -2.55 7.22 -1.95
N GLY A 17 -2.55 5.91 -1.72
CA GLY A 17 -3.77 5.18 -1.38
C GLY A 17 -4.43 5.72 -0.11
N LYS A 18 -3.65 6.01 0.92
CA LYS A 18 -4.16 6.57 2.16
C LYS A 18 -4.82 7.93 1.94
N ARG A 19 -4.19 8.79 1.15
CA ARG A 19 -4.76 10.11 0.83
C ARG A 19 -6.08 9.97 0.08
N GLU A 20 -6.13 9.07 -0.88
CA GLU A 20 -7.34 8.85 -1.68
C GLU A 20 -8.47 8.27 -0.82
N MET A 21 -8.13 7.36 0.08
CA MET A 21 -9.08 6.81 1.02
C MET A 21 -9.72 7.92 1.88
N CYS A 22 -8.88 8.83 2.38
CA CYS A 22 -9.36 9.99 3.16
C CYS A 22 -10.21 10.93 2.33
N ALA A 23 -9.95 11.02 1.03
CA ALA A 23 -10.72 11.86 0.11
C ALA A 23 -11.98 11.18 -0.41
N GLY A 24 -12.27 9.97 0.02
CA GLY A 24 -13.44 9.22 -0.42
C GLY A 24 -13.30 8.60 -1.81
N LYS A 25 -12.08 8.55 -2.35
CA LYS A 25 -11.81 7.97 -3.66
C LYS A 25 -11.47 6.49 -3.51
N LYS A 26 -12.49 5.70 -3.23
CA LYS A 26 -12.34 4.30 -2.83
C LYS A 26 -11.66 3.44 -3.89
N LEU A 27 -12.07 3.55 -5.16
CA LEU A 27 -11.51 2.72 -6.22
C LEU A 27 -10.06 3.06 -6.51
N SER A 28 -9.71 4.35 -6.51
CA SER A 28 -8.33 4.79 -6.67
C SER A 28 -7.46 4.33 -5.51
N ALA A 29 -7.98 4.45 -4.29
CA ALA A 29 -7.27 4.00 -3.09
C ALA A 29 -6.98 2.51 -3.17
N GLU A 30 -7.97 1.71 -3.55
CA GLU A 30 -7.82 0.27 -3.70
C GLU A 30 -6.73 -0.07 -4.72
N ALA A 31 -6.74 0.59 -5.87
CA ALA A 31 -5.74 0.36 -6.92
C ALA A 31 -4.33 0.65 -6.41
N ASN A 32 -4.14 1.74 -5.70
CA ASN A 32 -2.83 2.11 -5.17
C ASN A 32 -2.38 1.19 -4.03
N PHE A 33 -3.31 0.77 -3.16
CA PHE A 33 -2.98 -0.22 -2.13
C PHE A 33 -2.58 -1.56 -2.76
N ASN A 34 -3.26 -1.98 -3.81
CA ASN A 34 -2.92 -3.23 -4.50
C ASN A 34 -1.55 -3.15 -5.17
N MET A 35 -1.20 -2.00 -5.76
CA MET A 35 0.14 -1.80 -6.32
C MET A 35 1.21 -1.88 -5.23
N ALA A 36 0.98 -1.21 -4.12
CA ALA A 36 1.91 -1.24 -2.99
C ALA A 36 2.08 -2.66 -2.47
N ARG A 37 0.97 -3.38 -2.34
CA ARG A 37 0.98 -4.76 -1.85
C ARG A 37 1.76 -5.68 -2.79
N ALA A 38 1.57 -5.53 -4.10
CA ALA A 38 2.28 -6.35 -5.08
C ALA A 38 3.79 -6.14 -4.98
N ILE A 39 4.23 -4.90 -4.88
CA ILE A 39 5.65 -4.58 -4.74
C ILE A 39 6.20 -5.16 -3.43
N ALA A 40 5.48 -4.95 -2.34
CA ALA A 40 5.90 -5.41 -1.02
C ALA A 40 5.97 -6.94 -0.95
N SER A 41 4.97 -7.61 -1.50
CA SER A 41 4.92 -9.08 -1.52
C SER A 41 6.06 -9.67 -2.34
N LYS A 42 6.30 -9.12 -3.52
CA LYS A 42 7.36 -9.57 -4.42
C LYS A 42 8.73 -9.43 -3.79
N ASN A 43 8.92 -8.47 -2.90
CA ASN A 43 10.22 -8.17 -2.28
C ASN A 43 10.29 -8.62 -0.82
N ASN A 44 9.36 -9.47 -0.39
CA ASN A 44 9.35 -10.08 0.95
C ASN A 44 9.26 -9.05 2.08
N LEU A 45 8.53 -7.96 1.84
CA LEU A 45 8.30 -6.92 2.85
C LEU A 45 7.01 -7.25 3.62
N SER A 46 7.06 -8.35 4.39
CA SER A 46 5.85 -8.89 5.04
C SER A 46 5.21 -7.93 6.03
N ASP A 47 6.00 -7.09 6.70
CA ASP A 47 5.49 -6.06 7.60
C ASP A 47 4.60 -5.08 6.85
N LEU A 48 5.05 -4.65 5.67
CA LEU A 48 4.33 -3.70 4.84
C LEU A 48 3.09 -4.36 4.21
N VAL A 49 3.20 -5.62 3.78
CA VAL A 49 2.05 -6.38 3.25
C VAL A 49 0.93 -6.44 4.30
N ALA A 50 1.28 -6.77 5.54
CA ALA A 50 0.29 -6.86 6.62
C ALA A 50 -0.39 -5.52 6.87
N LEU A 51 0.38 -4.44 6.86
CA LEU A 51 -0.16 -3.10 7.08
C LEU A 51 -1.12 -2.70 5.94
N ILE A 52 -0.71 -2.95 4.70
CA ILE A 52 -1.55 -2.65 3.53
C ILE A 52 -2.84 -3.46 3.56
N ASP A 53 -2.76 -4.74 3.92
CA ASP A 53 -3.94 -5.60 4.03
C ASP A 53 -4.93 -5.07 5.06
N SER A 54 -4.44 -4.52 6.16
CA SER A 54 -5.30 -3.88 7.18
C SER A 54 -6.08 -2.72 6.57
N TYR A 55 -5.43 -1.88 5.78
CA TYR A 55 -6.09 -0.76 5.12
C TYR A 55 -7.09 -1.23 4.06
N LEU A 56 -6.75 -2.27 3.31
CA LEU A 56 -7.68 -2.84 2.34
C LEU A 56 -8.95 -3.37 3.01
N LYS A 57 -8.81 -4.01 4.17
CA LYS A 57 -9.96 -4.46 4.95
C LYS A 57 -10.85 -3.30 5.37
N GLU A 58 -10.24 -2.22 5.85
CA GLU A 58 -10.99 -1.02 6.24
C GLU A 58 -11.74 -0.43 5.05
N LEU A 59 -11.10 -0.44 3.88
CA LEU A 59 -11.67 0.11 2.67
C LEU A 59 -12.91 -0.66 2.22
N HIS A 60 -12.95 -1.96 2.50
CA HIS A 60 -14.05 -2.85 2.09
C HIS A 60 -15.13 -3.08 3.16
N LYS A 61 -15.08 -2.32 4.22
CA LYS A 61 -16.12 -2.38 5.26
C LYS A 61 -17.43 -1.75 4.83
#